data_ec23e4135175b0487603433df5118754
#
_entry.id   ec23e4135175b0487603433df5118754
#
_cell.length_a   1.000
_cell.length_b   1.000
_cell.length_c   1.000
_cell.angle_alpha   90.00
_cell.angle_beta   90.00
_cell.angle_gamma   90.00
#
_symmetry.space_group_name_H-M   'P 1'
#
loop_
_entity.id
_entity.type
_entity.pdbx_description
1 polymer ?
#
loop_
_entity_poly.entity_id
_entity_poly.type
_entity_poly.pdbx_seq_one_letter_code
_entity_poly.pdbx_strand_id
1 'polypeptide(L)'
;EGGAGDGYISMVSLSKGGENSLSARITFKALAEGNAEVAFSITKILNYSGKELGAAEQKASVTILPGPEPTPTPEPISYAKEGVKAENVEGAEGDMFVWRSIENVTIPSRYTESEYTYHGETVAAAAVADSDAPLLLYVTDDTGAIGGYYIYDEAKDRLYPYQTVSSTSKSYIILEPDEGVSAPEGFGETMLTIDETQYRAWVSSDAQGEVYLLYARNPKGETGFYTYSVEDSSMQRYAVMPARPVIDTSAPAVTAAPA
;
A
#
# COMPACT_ATOMS: atom_id res chain seq x y z
N GLU A 1 9.68 -55.86 20.77
CA GLU A 1 10.41 -55.70 19.52
C GLU A 1 9.45 -55.75 18.34
N GLY A 2 9.76 -55.06 17.28
CA GLY A 2 8.93 -54.99 16.08
C GLY A 2 9.76 -54.71 14.86
N GLY A 3 9.18 -54.92 13.69
CA GLY A 3 9.82 -54.67 12.40
C GLY A 3 8.76 -54.15 11.40
N ALA A 4 9.22 -53.46 10.38
CA ALA A 4 8.40 -53.04 9.26
C ALA A 4 8.99 -53.60 7.96
N GLY A 5 8.14 -53.98 7.04
CA GLY A 5 8.50 -54.39 5.68
C GLY A 5 7.45 -53.83 4.71
N ASP A 6 7.58 -54.22 3.43
CA ASP A 6 6.63 -53.73 2.42
C ASP A 6 5.19 -54.18 2.73
N GLY A 7 4.39 -53.25 3.18
CA GLY A 7 2.97 -53.41 3.45
C GLY A 7 2.61 -54.01 4.81
N TYR A 8 3.59 -54.23 5.71
CA TYR A 8 3.26 -54.69 7.06
C TYR A 8 4.12 -54.08 8.16
N ILE A 9 3.59 -54.06 9.39
CA ILE A 9 4.28 -53.74 10.61
C ILE A 9 4.08 -54.92 11.56
N SER A 10 5.17 -55.46 12.10
CA SER A 10 5.08 -56.53 13.11
C SER A 10 5.45 -55.97 14.49
N MET A 11 4.75 -56.41 15.52
CA MET A 11 4.99 -56.00 16.91
C MET A 11 4.96 -57.26 17.80
N VAL A 12 5.88 -57.33 18.75
CA VAL A 12 5.85 -58.29 19.84
C VAL A 12 5.70 -57.52 21.16
N SER A 13 4.72 -57.87 21.94
CA SER A 13 4.53 -57.34 23.26
C SER A 13 4.54 -58.39 24.34
N LEU A 14 5.18 -58.09 25.43
CA LEU A 14 5.22 -58.93 26.63
C LEU A 14 4.49 -58.20 27.78
N SER A 15 3.45 -58.84 28.29
CA SER A 15 2.77 -58.34 29.51
C SER A 15 3.60 -58.73 30.76
N LYS A 16 3.69 -57.82 31.72
CA LYS A 16 4.38 -58.04 33.01
C LYS A 16 3.50 -58.76 34.01
N GLY A 17 2.49 -59.52 33.59
CA GLY A 17 1.60 -60.32 34.45
C GLY A 17 0.48 -59.48 35.10
N GLY A 18 -0.73 -60.01 35.04
CA GLY A 18 -1.93 -59.37 35.61
C GLY A 18 -2.76 -58.46 34.67
N GLU A 19 -2.23 -58.10 33.52
CA GLU A 19 -2.98 -57.37 32.49
C GLU A 19 -3.59 -58.35 31.47
N ASN A 20 -4.92 -58.21 31.28
CA ASN A 20 -5.68 -59.06 30.36
C ASN A 20 -5.90 -58.43 29.00
N SER A 21 -5.32 -57.26 28.74
CA SER A 21 -5.51 -56.55 27.50
C SER A 21 -4.22 -55.86 27.05
N LEU A 22 -4.01 -55.76 25.74
CA LEU A 22 -2.98 -54.97 25.11
C LEU A 22 -3.66 -54.02 24.14
N SER A 23 -3.31 -52.73 24.20
CA SER A 23 -3.79 -51.77 23.24
C SER A 23 -2.59 -51.11 22.51
N ALA A 24 -2.69 -51.00 21.21
CA ALA A 24 -1.71 -50.31 20.36
C ALA A 24 -2.45 -49.33 19.44
N ARG A 25 -1.86 -48.16 19.21
CA ARG A 25 -2.34 -47.19 18.24
C ARG A 25 -1.37 -47.09 17.08
N ILE A 26 -1.88 -47.29 15.88
CA ILE A 26 -1.09 -47.16 14.66
C ILE A 26 -1.72 -46.01 13.84
N THR A 27 -0.90 -45.07 13.39
CA THR A 27 -1.34 -43.92 12.59
C THR A 27 -0.85 -44.15 11.15
N PHE A 28 -1.74 -44.07 10.20
CA PHE A 28 -1.44 -44.16 8.77
C PHE A 28 -1.66 -42.80 8.12
N LYS A 29 -0.84 -42.48 7.13
CA LYS A 29 -1.03 -41.34 6.22
C LYS A 29 -1.52 -41.86 4.88
N ALA A 30 -2.67 -41.38 4.43
CA ALA A 30 -3.14 -41.65 3.08
C ALA A 30 -2.23 -40.98 2.05
N LEU A 31 -1.82 -41.73 1.02
CA LEU A 31 -0.97 -41.23 -0.07
C LEU A 31 -1.75 -40.98 -1.35
N ALA A 32 -2.92 -41.63 -1.50
CA ALA A 32 -3.83 -41.45 -2.62
C ALA A 32 -5.26 -41.72 -2.18
N GLU A 33 -6.24 -41.24 -2.97
CA GLU A 33 -7.62 -41.60 -2.82
C GLU A 33 -7.90 -43.05 -3.18
N GLY A 34 -8.98 -43.63 -2.69
CA GLY A 34 -9.40 -45.00 -2.96
C GLY A 34 -9.79 -45.76 -1.71
N ASN A 35 -9.91 -47.07 -1.85
CA ASN A 35 -10.19 -47.95 -0.74
C ASN A 35 -8.92 -48.68 -0.29
N ALA A 36 -8.67 -48.61 1.00
CA ALA A 36 -7.60 -49.36 1.64
C ALA A 36 -8.15 -50.38 2.62
N GLU A 37 -7.57 -51.58 2.65
CA GLU A 37 -7.84 -52.59 3.67
C GLU A 37 -6.67 -52.63 4.64
N VAL A 38 -7.00 -52.50 5.93
CA VAL A 38 -6.04 -52.75 7.01
C VAL A 38 -6.39 -54.02 7.68
N ALA A 39 -5.51 -55.05 7.58
CA ALA A 39 -5.65 -56.32 8.25
C ALA A 39 -4.77 -56.36 9.51
N PHE A 40 -5.34 -56.79 10.60
CA PHE A 40 -4.63 -57.02 11.84
C PHE A 40 -4.67 -58.51 12.15
N SER A 41 -3.50 -59.14 12.26
CA SER A 41 -3.38 -60.54 12.50
C SER A 41 -2.51 -60.83 13.73
N ILE A 42 -3.07 -61.53 14.69
CA ILE A 42 -2.32 -62.05 15.83
C ILE A 42 -1.93 -63.48 15.52
N THR A 43 -0.66 -63.70 15.24
CA THR A 43 -0.17 -65.01 14.83
C THR A 43 0.06 -65.95 16.01
N LYS A 44 0.30 -65.40 17.21
CA LYS A 44 0.54 -66.21 18.39
C LYS A 44 0.26 -65.45 19.69
N ILE A 45 -0.54 -66.05 20.55
CA ILE A 45 -0.76 -65.58 21.91
C ILE A 45 -0.32 -66.74 22.85
N LEU A 46 0.58 -66.42 23.77
CA LEU A 46 1.01 -67.35 24.82
C LEU A 46 0.56 -66.86 26.18
N ASN A 47 0.13 -67.78 27.03
CA ASN A 47 -0.07 -67.46 28.47
C ASN A 47 1.27 -67.48 29.21
N TYR A 48 1.24 -67.15 30.50
CA TYR A 48 2.43 -67.12 31.36
C TYR A 48 3.18 -68.44 31.45
N SER A 49 2.50 -69.58 31.30
CA SER A 49 3.12 -70.91 31.28
C SER A 49 3.57 -71.36 29.88
N GLY A 50 3.57 -70.47 28.89
CA GLY A 50 4.00 -70.79 27.54
C GLY A 50 2.96 -71.54 26.69
N LYS A 51 1.75 -71.73 27.20
CA LYS A 51 0.68 -72.39 26.46
C LYS A 51 0.08 -71.44 25.45
N GLU A 52 -0.08 -71.88 24.24
CA GLU A 52 -0.72 -71.14 23.17
C GLU A 52 -2.21 -71.04 23.40
N LEU A 53 -2.74 -69.83 23.27
CA LEU A 53 -4.17 -69.48 23.53
C LEU A 53 -4.96 -69.30 22.24
N GLY A 54 -4.26 -69.17 21.10
CA GLY A 54 -4.88 -69.05 19.81
C GLY A 54 -4.33 -67.89 18.96
N ALA A 55 -4.90 -67.70 17.79
CA ALA A 55 -4.64 -66.63 16.84
C ALA A 55 -5.96 -65.89 16.54
N ALA A 56 -5.89 -64.66 16.14
CA ALA A 56 -7.03 -63.86 15.76
C ALA A 56 -6.67 -62.97 14.56
N GLU A 57 -7.62 -62.77 13.69
CA GLU A 57 -7.50 -61.87 12.54
C GLU A 57 -8.67 -60.89 12.51
N GLN A 58 -8.41 -59.63 12.27
CA GLN A 58 -9.43 -58.65 12.02
C GLN A 58 -9.05 -57.78 10.84
N LYS A 59 -10.03 -57.35 10.07
CA LYS A 59 -9.84 -56.47 8.91
C LYS A 59 -10.73 -55.26 9.05
N ALA A 60 -10.25 -54.14 8.59
CA ALA A 60 -11.00 -52.90 8.49
C ALA A 60 -10.76 -52.26 7.11
N SER A 61 -11.84 -51.88 6.47
CA SER A 61 -11.78 -51.12 5.23
C SER A 61 -11.91 -49.66 5.52
N VAL A 62 -11.03 -48.85 4.89
CA VAL A 62 -11.03 -47.40 4.98
C VAL A 62 -11.17 -46.80 3.59
N THR A 63 -12.21 -46.00 3.37
CA THR A 63 -12.35 -45.24 2.14
C THR A 63 -11.68 -43.88 2.32
N ILE A 64 -10.69 -43.60 1.48
CA ILE A 64 -9.98 -42.33 1.42
C ILE A 64 -10.66 -41.50 0.36
N LEU A 65 -11.33 -40.43 0.78
CA LEU A 65 -12.02 -39.50 -0.11
C LEU A 65 -11.02 -38.62 -0.86
N PRO A 66 -11.36 -38.12 -2.05
CA PRO A 66 -10.57 -37.11 -2.72
C PRO A 66 -10.34 -35.93 -1.78
N GLY A 67 -9.15 -35.38 -1.82
CA GLY A 67 -8.85 -34.12 -1.14
C GLY A 67 -9.75 -33.00 -1.70
N PRO A 68 -9.91 -31.89 -0.97
CA PRO A 68 -10.64 -30.76 -1.52
C PRO A 68 -9.98 -30.35 -2.84
N GLU A 69 -10.79 -30.11 -3.87
CA GLU A 69 -10.27 -29.56 -5.12
C GLU A 69 -9.47 -28.28 -4.81
N PRO A 70 -8.30 -28.08 -5.44
CA PRO A 70 -7.56 -26.87 -5.27
C PRO A 70 -8.47 -25.70 -5.67
N THR A 71 -8.69 -24.80 -4.75
CA THR A 71 -9.36 -23.52 -5.07
C THR A 71 -8.59 -22.89 -6.21
N PRO A 72 -9.23 -22.53 -7.34
CA PRO A 72 -8.52 -21.90 -8.43
C PRO A 72 -7.79 -20.67 -7.89
N THR A 73 -6.51 -20.60 -8.13
CA THR A 73 -5.72 -19.40 -7.84
C THR A 73 -6.31 -18.28 -8.71
N PRO A 74 -6.76 -17.16 -8.14
CA PRO A 74 -7.25 -16.05 -8.94
C PRO A 74 -6.18 -15.66 -9.96
N GLU A 75 -6.59 -15.48 -11.20
CA GLU A 75 -5.68 -14.97 -12.23
C GLU A 75 -5.17 -13.59 -11.79
N PRO A 76 -3.90 -13.27 -12.05
CA PRO A 76 -3.39 -11.93 -11.78
C PRO A 76 -4.21 -10.90 -12.54
N ILE A 77 -4.61 -9.83 -11.87
CA ILE A 77 -5.30 -8.69 -12.49
C ILE A 77 -4.30 -8.04 -13.45
N SER A 78 -4.75 -7.78 -14.68
CA SER A 78 -4.00 -6.97 -15.64
C SER A 78 -4.66 -5.60 -15.74
N TYR A 79 -4.02 -4.60 -15.18
CA TYR A 79 -4.52 -3.23 -15.19
C TYR A 79 -4.53 -2.63 -16.60
N ALA A 80 -3.67 -3.11 -17.51
CA ALA A 80 -3.71 -2.74 -18.92
C ALA A 80 -4.99 -3.20 -19.64
N LYS A 81 -5.60 -4.31 -19.22
CA LYS A 81 -6.85 -4.81 -19.82
C LYS A 81 -8.10 -4.23 -19.19
N GLU A 82 -8.07 -4.00 -17.88
CA GLU A 82 -9.23 -3.64 -17.09
C GLU A 82 -9.26 -2.16 -16.71
N GLY A 83 -8.09 -1.49 -16.72
CA GLY A 83 -7.96 -0.05 -16.50
C GLY A 83 -8.17 0.78 -17.77
N VAL A 84 -8.09 2.08 -17.62
CA VAL A 84 -8.07 3.06 -18.74
C VAL A 84 -6.65 3.58 -18.85
N LYS A 85 -6.06 3.54 -20.05
CA LYS A 85 -4.69 4.05 -20.23
C LYS A 85 -4.61 5.50 -19.78
N ALA A 86 -3.67 5.76 -18.90
CA ALA A 86 -3.41 7.10 -18.41
C ALA A 86 -2.43 7.83 -19.33
N GLU A 87 -2.72 9.09 -19.63
CA GLU A 87 -1.86 9.94 -20.45
C GLU A 87 -1.29 11.07 -19.59
N ASN A 88 -0.12 11.58 -20.00
CA ASN A 88 0.53 12.72 -19.35
C ASN A 88 0.71 12.54 -17.82
N VAL A 89 1.15 11.34 -17.40
CA VAL A 89 1.40 11.03 -15.99
C VAL A 89 2.77 11.53 -15.58
N GLU A 90 2.82 12.46 -14.65
CA GLU A 90 4.08 13.03 -14.17
C GLU A 90 4.86 12.02 -13.34
N GLY A 91 6.18 11.94 -13.62
CA GLY A 91 7.10 11.07 -12.88
C GLY A 91 6.96 9.58 -13.21
N ALA A 92 6.11 9.19 -14.16
CA ALA A 92 5.94 7.80 -14.55
C ALA A 92 7.02 7.34 -15.54
N GLU A 93 7.57 6.16 -15.26
CA GLU A 93 8.45 5.44 -16.20
C GLU A 93 7.64 4.26 -16.79
N GLY A 94 7.03 4.45 -17.96
CA GLY A 94 6.26 3.41 -18.64
C GLY A 94 4.76 3.68 -18.74
N ASP A 95 4.02 2.65 -19.19
CA ASP A 95 2.57 2.75 -19.31
C ASP A 95 1.88 2.69 -17.95
N MET A 96 0.99 3.64 -17.71
CA MET A 96 0.19 3.74 -16.51
C MET A 96 -1.30 3.65 -16.85
N PHE A 97 -2.11 3.21 -15.89
CA PHE A 97 -3.53 2.97 -16.10
C PHE A 97 -4.34 3.56 -14.93
N VAL A 98 -5.38 4.30 -15.24
CA VAL A 98 -6.39 4.72 -14.27
C VAL A 98 -7.24 3.50 -13.95
N TRP A 99 -7.33 3.17 -12.66
CA TRP A 99 -8.06 1.98 -12.22
C TRP A 99 -9.55 2.27 -12.06
N ARG A 100 -10.39 1.30 -12.45
CA ARG A 100 -11.86 1.45 -12.43
C ARG A 100 -12.47 1.21 -11.04
N SER A 101 -11.72 0.64 -10.10
CA SER A 101 -12.20 0.35 -8.74
C SER A 101 -11.15 0.71 -7.71
N ILE A 102 -11.55 1.36 -6.64
CA ILE A 102 -10.70 1.68 -5.49
C ILE A 102 -11.17 0.98 -4.21
N GLU A 103 -12.00 -0.06 -4.34
CA GLU A 103 -12.59 -0.81 -3.22
C GLU A 103 -11.53 -1.38 -2.25
N ASN A 104 -10.39 -1.81 -2.80
CA ASN A 104 -9.29 -2.38 -2.00
C ASN A 104 -8.12 -1.41 -1.78
N VAL A 105 -8.32 -0.14 -2.05
CA VAL A 105 -7.30 0.90 -1.91
C VAL A 105 -7.67 1.84 -0.77
N THR A 106 -6.69 2.16 0.09
CA THR A 106 -6.93 3.12 1.18
C THR A 106 -7.13 4.53 0.61
N ILE A 107 -8.34 5.05 0.74
CA ILE A 107 -8.67 6.40 0.30
C ILE A 107 -8.05 7.42 1.27
N PRO A 108 -7.42 8.50 0.76
CA PRO A 108 -6.85 9.54 1.61
C PRO A 108 -7.89 10.18 2.53
N SER A 109 -7.47 10.57 3.73
CA SER A 109 -8.35 11.20 4.73
C SER A 109 -9.13 12.38 4.12
N ARG A 110 -10.43 12.48 4.46
CA ARG A 110 -11.41 13.48 3.99
C ARG A 110 -11.93 13.26 2.57
N TYR A 111 -11.37 12.34 1.80
CA TYR A 111 -11.89 11.92 0.51
C TYR A 111 -12.87 10.77 0.68
N THR A 112 -13.83 10.68 -0.21
CA THR A 112 -14.79 9.57 -0.33
C THR A 112 -14.79 9.07 -1.75
N GLU A 113 -15.12 7.80 -1.92
CA GLU A 113 -15.28 7.21 -3.25
C GLU A 113 -16.37 7.92 -4.04
N SER A 114 -16.10 8.16 -5.32
CA SER A 114 -17.01 8.74 -6.30
C SER A 114 -16.72 8.15 -7.68
N GLU A 115 -17.54 8.50 -8.66
CA GLU A 115 -17.32 8.14 -10.05
C GLU A 115 -16.90 9.37 -10.86
N TYR A 116 -16.04 9.16 -11.84
CA TYR A 116 -15.62 10.18 -12.79
C TYR A 116 -15.52 9.61 -14.21
N THR A 117 -15.75 10.44 -15.22
CA THR A 117 -15.56 10.06 -16.62
C THR A 117 -14.19 10.53 -17.09
N TYR A 118 -13.25 9.60 -17.20
CA TYR A 118 -11.91 9.84 -17.70
C TYR A 118 -11.79 9.35 -19.15
N HIS A 119 -11.51 10.23 -20.11
CA HIS A 119 -11.42 9.91 -21.54
C HIS A 119 -12.62 9.12 -22.11
N GLY A 120 -13.84 9.44 -21.61
CA GLY A 120 -15.08 8.79 -22.05
C GLY A 120 -15.40 7.46 -21.35
N GLU A 121 -14.58 7.03 -20.40
CA GLU A 121 -14.74 5.81 -19.65
C GLU A 121 -15.03 6.12 -18.17
N THR A 122 -15.96 5.39 -17.56
CA THR A 122 -16.25 5.54 -16.13
C THR A 122 -15.16 4.86 -15.29
N VAL A 123 -14.57 5.61 -14.38
CA VAL A 123 -13.55 5.16 -13.44
C VAL A 123 -13.93 5.55 -12.00
N ALA A 124 -13.40 4.81 -11.04
CA ALA A 124 -13.51 5.21 -9.65
C ALA A 124 -12.57 6.40 -9.37
N ALA A 125 -13.06 7.33 -8.59
CA ALA A 125 -12.34 8.52 -8.17
C ALA A 125 -12.48 8.72 -6.66
N ALA A 126 -11.62 9.53 -6.08
CA ALA A 126 -11.81 10.02 -4.74
C ALA A 126 -12.02 11.54 -4.76
N ALA A 127 -13.08 11.99 -4.13
CA ALA A 127 -13.49 13.40 -4.08
C ALA A 127 -13.88 13.82 -2.67
N VAL A 128 -13.87 15.12 -2.42
CA VAL A 128 -14.40 15.71 -1.19
C VAL A 128 -15.71 16.38 -1.54
N ALA A 129 -16.81 15.94 -0.93
CA ALA A 129 -18.13 16.50 -1.17
C ALA A 129 -18.19 18.00 -0.89
N ASP A 130 -18.94 18.74 -1.72
CA ASP A 130 -19.18 20.18 -1.59
C ASP A 130 -17.90 21.01 -1.41
N SER A 131 -16.81 20.59 -2.07
CA SER A 131 -15.49 21.21 -1.98
C SER A 131 -14.85 21.29 -3.36
N ASP A 132 -14.04 22.33 -3.55
CA ASP A 132 -13.15 22.49 -4.71
C ASP A 132 -11.79 21.80 -4.49
N ALA A 133 -11.71 20.83 -3.58
CA ALA A 133 -10.56 19.97 -3.43
C ALA A 133 -10.29 19.22 -4.75
N PRO A 134 -9.02 18.97 -5.10
CA PRO A 134 -8.70 18.30 -6.35
C PRO A 134 -9.31 16.89 -6.42
N LEU A 135 -9.76 16.51 -7.60
CA LEU A 135 -10.20 15.14 -7.88
C LEU A 135 -8.98 14.22 -7.92
N LEU A 136 -9.10 13.07 -7.27
CA LEU A 136 -8.04 12.07 -7.25
C LEU A 136 -8.47 10.84 -8.04
N LEU A 137 -7.59 10.38 -8.93
CA LEU A 137 -7.70 9.10 -9.62
C LEU A 137 -6.61 8.15 -9.11
N TYR A 138 -6.93 6.87 -8.97
CA TYR A 138 -5.93 5.87 -8.64
C TYR A 138 -5.26 5.39 -9.93
N VAL A 139 -3.96 5.59 -10.02
CA VAL A 139 -3.15 5.27 -11.21
C VAL A 139 -2.11 4.23 -10.84
N THR A 140 -1.93 3.23 -11.69
CA THR A 140 -1.02 2.12 -11.45
C THR A 140 -0.36 1.63 -12.74
N ASP A 141 0.75 0.92 -12.63
CA ASP A 141 1.33 0.14 -13.74
C ASP A 141 0.47 -1.10 -14.06
N ASP A 142 0.81 -1.85 -15.10
CA ASP A 142 0.05 -3.05 -15.51
C ASP A 142 0.02 -4.15 -14.43
N THR A 143 1.00 -4.17 -13.56
CA THR A 143 1.13 -5.20 -12.51
C THR A 143 0.48 -4.82 -11.19
N GLY A 144 0.17 -3.54 -10.98
CA GLY A 144 -0.28 -3.03 -9.69
C GLY A 144 0.83 -2.86 -8.65
N ALA A 145 2.10 -3.07 -9.03
CA ALA A 145 3.24 -2.96 -8.13
C ALA A 145 3.60 -1.50 -7.83
N ILE A 146 3.37 -0.63 -8.80
CA ILE A 146 3.57 0.81 -8.67
C ILE A 146 2.20 1.46 -8.82
N GLY A 147 1.69 2.06 -7.77
CA GLY A 147 0.38 2.72 -7.84
C GLY A 147 0.18 3.73 -6.72
N GLY A 148 -0.71 4.69 -6.98
CA GLY A 148 -1.03 5.73 -6.02
C GLY A 148 -2.15 6.64 -6.51
N TYR A 149 -2.54 7.57 -5.65
CA TYR A 149 -3.46 8.61 -6.04
C TYR A 149 -2.75 9.73 -6.77
N TYR A 150 -3.37 10.17 -7.84
CA TYR A 150 -2.93 11.30 -8.67
C TYR A 150 -4.02 12.35 -8.72
N ILE A 151 -3.62 13.60 -8.73
CA ILE A 151 -4.52 14.72 -9.01
C ILE A 151 -4.70 14.78 -10.52
N TYR A 152 -5.95 14.81 -10.97
CA TYR A 152 -6.27 15.01 -12.38
C TYR A 152 -6.59 16.48 -12.65
N ASP A 153 -5.75 17.11 -13.46
CA ASP A 153 -5.98 18.44 -14.01
C ASP A 153 -6.65 18.29 -15.40
N GLU A 154 -7.97 18.36 -15.40
CA GLU A 154 -8.77 18.20 -16.63
C GLU A 154 -8.43 19.26 -17.69
N ALA A 155 -8.11 20.48 -17.28
CA ALA A 155 -7.83 21.57 -18.20
C ALA A 155 -6.53 21.34 -19.00
N LYS A 156 -5.57 20.63 -18.40
CA LYS A 156 -4.28 20.29 -19.01
C LYS A 156 -4.20 18.84 -19.47
N ASP A 157 -5.25 18.05 -19.20
CA ASP A 157 -5.25 16.59 -19.38
C ASP A 157 -3.99 15.95 -18.81
N ARG A 158 -3.72 16.20 -17.53
CA ARG A 158 -2.49 15.80 -16.86
C ARG A 158 -2.77 15.18 -15.51
N LEU A 159 -2.01 14.15 -15.18
CA LEU A 159 -2.01 13.48 -13.89
C LEU A 159 -0.68 13.74 -13.17
N TYR A 160 -0.75 14.25 -11.96
CA TYR A 160 0.45 14.43 -11.13
C TYR A 160 0.23 13.85 -9.72
N PRO A 161 1.30 13.35 -9.06
CA PRO A 161 1.17 12.61 -7.81
C PRO A 161 0.43 13.42 -6.74
N TYR A 162 -0.55 12.78 -6.07
CA TYR A 162 -1.16 13.37 -4.90
C TYR A 162 -0.19 13.29 -3.73
N GLN A 163 0.40 14.42 -3.38
CA GLN A 163 1.36 14.56 -2.31
C GLN A 163 0.84 15.50 -1.23
N THR A 164 1.13 15.19 0.02
CA THR A 164 0.76 16.04 1.16
C THR A 164 1.95 16.28 2.06
N VAL A 165 2.08 17.51 2.54
CA VAL A 165 3.04 17.88 3.58
C VAL A 165 2.28 18.16 4.86
N SER A 166 2.62 17.47 5.92
CA SER A 166 2.07 17.70 7.25
C SER A 166 2.93 18.71 8.02
N SER A 167 2.29 19.72 8.56
CA SER A 167 2.96 20.73 9.38
C SER A 167 2.18 20.92 10.68
N THR A 168 2.81 20.65 11.80
CA THR A 168 2.22 20.70 13.14
C THR A 168 0.95 19.82 13.21
N SER A 169 -0.24 20.39 13.11
CA SER A 169 -1.53 19.67 13.11
C SER A 169 -2.33 19.86 11.81
N LYS A 170 -1.68 20.34 10.75
CA LYS A 170 -2.31 20.64 9.47
C LYS A 170 -1.65 19.86 8.36
N SER A 171 -2.45 19.41 7.40
CA SER A 171 -1.96 18.78 6.17
C SER A 171 -2.24 19.71 5.00
N TYR A 172 -1.24 19.92 4.18
CA TYR A 172 -1.29 20.73 2.97
C TYR A 172 -1.19 19.83 1.76
N ILE A 173 -2.05 20.05 0.77
CA ILE A 173 -1.99 19.32 -0.50
C ILE A 173 -1.04 20.09 -1.41
N ILE A 174 0.01 19.43 -1.90
CA ILE A 174 0.94 20.03 -2.85
C ILE A 174 0.30 20.04 -4.23
N LEU A 175 0.37 21.16 -4.89
CA LEU A 175 -0.25 21.42 -6.19
C LEU A 175 0.79 21.93 -7.18
N GLU A 176 0.51 21.72 -8.46
CA GLU A 176 1.17 22.46 -9.53
C GLU A 176 0.58 23.88 -9.64
N PRO A 177 1.41 24.91 -9.84
CA PRO A 177 0.91 26.25 -10.12
C PRO A 177 0.08 26.28 -11.41
N ASP A 178 -1.04 27.01 -11.38
CA ASP A 178 -1.84 27.24 -12.58
C ASP A 178 -1.08 28.05 -13.62
N GLU A 179 -1.55 27.97 -14.88
CA GLU A 179 -0.96 28.73 -15.97
C GLU A 179 -1.00 30.25 -15.66
N GLY A 180 0.16 30.88 -15.76
CA GLY A 180 0.33 32.29 -15.40
C GLY A 180 0.64 32.57 -13.93
N VAL A 181 0.60 31.54 -13.05
CA VAL A 181 1.08 31.64 -11.67
C VAL A 181 2.55 31.27 -11.65
N SER A 182 3.41 32.21 -11.31
CA SER A 182 4.86 32.01 -11.17
C SER A 182 5.30 32.26 -9.75
N ALA A 183 6.43 31.63 -9.39
CA ALA A 183 7.06 31.90 -8.11
C ALA A 183 7.39 33.41 -7.98
N PRO A 184 7.37 33.95 -6.75
CA PRO A 184 7.76 35.34 -6.49
C PRO A 184 9.17 35.63 -7.01
N GLU A 185 9.41 36.90 -7.35
CA GLU A 185 10.75 37.33 -7.78
C GLU A 185 11.83 37.00 -6.74
N GLY A 186 12.96 36.53 -7.20
CA GLY A 186 14.09 36.11 -6.33
C GLY A 186 14.05 34.65 -5.91
N PHE A 187 13.02 33.89 -6.27
CA PHE A 187 12.94 32.46 -6.03
C PHE A 187 13.22 31.65 -7.30
N GLY A 188 14.18 30.72 -7.21
CA GLY A 188 14.53 29.77 -8.26
C GLY A 188 13.91 28.40 -8.00
N GLU A 189 13.52 27.69 -9.07
CA GLU A 189 12.97 26.34 -8.97
C GLU A 189 14.02 25.34 -8.45
N THR A 190 13.60 24.44 -7.59
CA THR A 190 14.42 23.38 -6.98
C THR A 190 13.57 22.17 -6.59
N MET A 191 14.23 21.11 -6.16
CA MET A 191 13.57 19.97 -5.50
C MET A 191 13.91 20.00 -4.01
N LEU A 192 12.88 19.90 -3.17
CA LEU A 192 13.00 19.83 -1.71
C LEU A 192 12.63 18.41 -1.26
N THR A 193 13.51 17.77 -0.49
CA THR A 193 13.22 16.47 0.11
C THR A 193 12.69 16.64 1.52
N ILE A 194 11.48 16.14 1.77
CA ILE A 194 10.81 16.10 3.08
C ILE A 194 10.42 14.65 3.35
N ASP A 195 10.85 14.06 4.45
CA ASP A 195 10.53 12.68 4.84
C ASP A 195 10.72 11.67 3.68
N GLU A 196 11.91 11.72 3.04
CA GLU A 196 12.31 10.88 1.91
C GLU A 196 11.52 11.11 0.60
N THR A 197 10.54 12.01 0.59
CA THR A 197 9.74 12.36 -0.59
C THR A 197 10.26 13.66 -1.20
N GLN A 198 10.39 13.67 -2.53
CA GLN A 198 10.80 14.85 -3.27
C GLN A 198 9.58 15.68 -3.70
N TYR A 199 9.67 16.98 -3.46
CA TYR A 199 8.65 17.95 -3.79
C TYR A 199 9.25 19.05 -4.69
N ARG A 200 8.49 19.45 -5.71
CA ARG A 200 8.81 20.66 -6.45
C ARG A 200 8.68 21.86 -5.53
N ALA A 201 9.73 22.66 -5.49
CA ALA A 201 9.85 23.80 -4.59
C ALA A 201 10.56 24.96 -5.28
N TRP A 202 10.56 26.09 -4.64
CA TRP A 202 11.35 27.25 -5.06
C TRP A 202 12.15 27.73 -3.88
N VAL A 203 13.39 28.11 -4.14
CA VAL A 203 14.32 28.54 -3.10
C VAL A 203 14.81 29.97 -3.36
N SER A 204 14.86 30.76 -2.32
CA SER A 204 15.61 32.01 -2.30
C SER A 204 16.68 31.93 -1.20
N SER A 205 17.87 32.35 -1.52
CA SER A 205 18.98 32.40 -0.58
C SER A 205 19.37 33.85 -0.32
N ASP A 206 19.44 34.22 0.94
CA ASP A 206 19.88 35.53 1.39
C ASP A 206 20.89 35.39 2.53
N ALA A 207 21.28 36.51 3.17
CA ALA A 207 22.20 36.50 4.29
C ALA A 207 21.66 35.79 5.55
N GLN A 208 20.39 35.44 5.60
CA GLN A 208 19.71 34.77 6.71
C GLN A 208 19.53 33.28 6.49
N GLY A 209 19.78 32.78 5.26
CA GLY A 209 19.67 31.37 4.90
C GLY A 209 18.70 31.12 3.73
N GLU A 210 18.40 29.84 3.51
CA GLU A 210 17.51 29.39 2.45
C GLU A 210 16.05 29.44 2.92
N VAL A 211 15.22 30.06 2.09
CA VAL A 211 13.76 30.05 2.26
C VAL A 211 13.14 29.22 1.14
N TYR A 212 12.43 28.17 1.51
CA TYR A 212 11.76 27.32 0.55
C TYR A 212 10.28 27.70 0.43
N LEU A 213 9.76 27.69 -0.80
CA LEU A 213 8.35 27.82 -1.09
C LEU A 213 7.81 26.52 -1.68
N LEU A 214 6.63 26.14 -1.25
CA LEU A 214 5.81 25.11 -1.84
C LEU A 214 4.50 25.76 -2.36
N TYR A 215 4.05 25.36 -3.54
CA TYR A 215 2.71 25.76 -3.99
C TYR A 215 1.72 24.72 -3.47
N ALA A 216 0.80 25.16 -2.65
CA ALA A 216 -0.02 24.23 -1.88
C ALA A 216 -1.42 24.80 -1.58
N ARG A 217 -2.32 23.89 -1.22
CA ARG A 217 -3.64 24.19 -0.69
C ARG A 217 -3.68 23.83 0.79
N ASN A 218 -4.10 24.77 1.62
CA ASN A 218 -4.26 24.54 3.05
C ASN A 218 -5.60 23.86 3.39
N PRO A 219 -5.82 23.40 4.65
CA PRO A 219 -7.08 22.75 5.06
C PRO A 219 -8.33 23.63 4.95
N LYS A 220 -8.19 24.94 4.76
CA LYS A 220 -9.31 25.87 4.55
C LYS A 220 -9.64 26.05 3.07
N GLY A 221 -8.92 25.41 2.16
CA GLY A 221 -9.10 25.53 0.74
C GLY A 221 -8.31 26.68 0.09
N GLU A 222 -7.50 27.42 0.83
CA GLU A 222 -6.73 28.52 0.27
C GLU A 222 -5.48 27.99 -0.44
N THR A 223 -5.40 28.26 -1.75
CA THR A 223 -4.28 27.86 -2.62
C THR A 223 -3.28 29.03 -2.78
N GLY A 224 -2.00 28.72 -2.87
CA GLY A 224 -0.94 29.69 -3.10
C GLY A 224 0.44 29.20 -2.65
N PHE A 225 1.40 30.09 -2.66
CA PHE A 225 2.73 29.80 -2.15
C PHE A 225 2.77 29.85 -0.61
N TYR A 226 3.45 28.86 -0.04
CA TYR A 226 3.69 28.75 1.40
C TYR A 226 5.19 28.60 1.63
N THR A 227 5.73 29.33 2.61
CA THR A 227 7.09 29.08 3.10
C THR A 227 7.10 27.78 3.88
N TYR A 228 8.14 26.99 3.67
CA TYR A 228 8.43 25.79 4.44
C TYR A 228 9.75 25.98 5.20
N SER A 229 9.71 25.76 6.49
CA SER A 229 10.89 25.75 7.36
C SER A 229 11.36 24.31 7.55
N VAL A 230 12.59 24.03 7.14
CA VAL A 230 13.21 22.70 7.31
C VAL A 230 13.49 22.41 8.79
N GLU A 231 13.73 23.44 9.59
CA GLU A 231 14.12 23.31 11.00
C GLU A 231 12.99 22.78 11.88
N ASP A 232 11.78 23.30 11.70
CA ASP A 232 10.62 22.98 12.54
C ASP A 232 9.44 22.38 11.77
N SER A 233 9.64 22.09 10.49
CA SER A 233 8.61 21.57 9.58
C SER A 233 7.34 22.44 9.55
N SER A 234 7.48 23.75 9.75
CA SER A 234 6.33 24.65 9.74
C SER A 234 6.01 25.15 8.34
N MET A 235 4.74 25.39 8.08
CA MET A 235 4.25 26.00 6.84
C MET A 235 3.46 27.28 7.15
N GLN A 236 3.81 28.34 6.46
CA GLN A 236 3.13 29.64 6.57
C GLN A 236 2.83 30.19 5.17
N ARG A 237 1.68 30.84 5.02
CA ARG A 237 1.33 31.48 3.75
C ARG A 237 2.37 32.53 3.41
N TYR A 238 2.95 32.43 2.23
CA TYR A 238 3.85 33.46 1.73
C TYR A 238 3.04 34.69 1.32
N ALA A 239 3.29 35.80 1.99
CA ALA A 239 2.73 37.09 1.62
C ALA A 239 3.84 37.92 0.99
N VAL A 240 3.64 38.34 -0.26
CA VAL A 240 4.50 39.36 -0.85
C VAL A 240 4.33 40.61 -0.02
N MET A 241 5.33 40.97 0.77
CA MET A 241 5.32 42.29 1.41
C MET A 241 5.43 43.34 0.29
N PRO A 242 4.50 44.29 0.21
CA PRO A 242 4.68 45.38 -0.73
C PRO A 242 6.02 46.07 -0.42
N ALA A 243 6.80 46.32 -1.46
CA ALA A 243 8.09 46.99 -1.32
C ALA A 243 7.90 48.21 -0.43
N ARG A 244 8.67 48.26 0.64
CA ARG A 244 8.66 49.42 1.57
C ARG A 244 8.91 50.66 0.74
N PRO A 245 8.01 51.67 0.75
CA PRO A 245 8.31 52.87 -0.02
C PRO A 245 9.67 53.44 0.42
N VAL A 246 10.57 53.58 -0.53
CA VAL A 246 11.85 54.22 -0.30
C VAL A 246 11.50 55.68 0.08
N ILE A 247 11.61 55.97 1.35
CA ILE A 247 11.54 57.39 1.80
C ILE A 247 12.81 58.04 1.27
N ASP A 248 12.66 58.79 0.19
CA ASP A 248 13.72 59.59 -0.37
C ASP A 248 14.07 60.69 0.69
N THR A 249 15.11 60.46 1.43
CA THR A 249 15.63 61.36 2.47
C THR A 249 16.52 62.49 1.88
N SER A 250 16.47 62.70 0.57
CA SER A 250 17.09 63.86 -0.05
C SER A 250 16.21 65.14 0.17
N ALA A 251 16.05 65.54 1.40
CA ALA A 251 15.57 66.91 1.67
C ALA A 251 16.62 67.90 1.20
N PRO A 252 16.25 68.94 0.40
CA PRO A 252 17.23 69.95 0.01
C PRO A 252 17.67 70.75 1.25
N ALA A 253 18.99 70.88 1.38
CA ALA A 253 19.59 71.72 2.42
C ALA A 253 19.03 73.15 2.31
N VAL A 254 18.32 73.60 3.34
CA VAL A 254 17.87 75.00 3.46
C VAL A 254 19.15 75.83 3.70
N THR A 255 19.56 76.55 2.67
CA THR A 255 20.63 77.52 2.78
C THR A 255 20.11 78.73 3.58
N ALA A 256 20.59 78.91 4.80
CA ALA A 256 20.36 80.11 5.58
C ALA A 256 21.02 81.30 4.91
N ALA A 257 20.26 82.36 4.63
CA ALA A 257 20.78 83.62 4.13
C ALA A 257 21.53 84.38 5.25
N PRO A 258 22.64 84.98 4.96
CA PRO A 258 23.36 85.84 5.96
C PRO A 258 22.62 87.14 6.19
N ALA A 259 22.64 87.60 7.47
CA ALA A 259 22.08 88.86 7.94
C ALA A 259 22.89 90.10 7.46
#